data_3fa43a6a098b3048d8d86a1de49257b7
#
_entry.id   3fa43a6a098b3048d8d86a1de49257b7
#
_cell.length_a   1.000
_cell.length_b   1.000
_cell.length_c   1.000
_cell.angle_alpha   90.00
_cell.angle_beta   90.00
_cell.angle_gamma   90.00
#
_symmetry.space_group_name_H-M   'P 1'
#
loop_
_entity.id
_entity.type
_entity.pdbx_description
1 polymer ?
#
loop_
_entity_poly.entity_id
_entity_poly.type
_entity_poly.pdbx_seq_one_letter_code
_entity_poly.pdbx_strand_id
1 'polypeptide(L)'
;MAFSMAGGGPSNPQINVTPLIDVLLVLIIVFMVVVSMSKTKGLVAQIPQPTQDNKNQPVPVDRTIVIQVVWSTQGQPPDLKINQEAVKWDDLQSRLHDIFKIRAERIAFVRGDDDVDFEYVADVIDIAREAGVDRVGLLTKAQ
;
A
#
# COMPACT_ATOMS: atom_id res chain seq x y z
N MET A 1 -9.11 -81.16 -27.47
CA MET A 1 -8.93 -80.19 -26.39
C MET A 1 -8.50 -78.87 -26.98
N ALA A 2 -9.43 -77.93 -27.16
CA ALA A 2 -9.13 -76.64 -27.69
C ALA A 2 -8.87 -75.66 -26.52
N PHE A 3 -7.66 -75.26 -26.34
CA PHE A 3 -7.32 -74.12 -25.46
C PHE A 3 -7.65 -72.86 -26.21
N SER A 4 -8.77 -72.23 -25.87
CA SER A 4 -9.05 -70.91 -26.29
C SER A 4 -8.14 -69.93 -25.53
N MET A 5 -7.03 -69.53 -26.12
CA MET A 5 -6.31 -68.37 -25.65
C MET A 5 -7.13 -67.15 -26.01
N ALA A 6 -7.90 -66.66 -25.05
CA ALA A 6 -8.50 -65.35 -25.12
C ALA A 6 -7.35 -64.34 -25.16
N GLY A 7 -7.09 -63.80 -26.35
CA GLY A 7 -6.13 -62.75 -26.52
C GLY A 7 -6.56 -61.55 -25.69
N GLY A 8 -5.83 -61.29 -24.64
CA GLY A 8 -5.94 -60.03 -23.94
C GLY A 8 -5.57 -58.90 -24.89
N GLY A 9 -6.56 -58.16 -25.36
CA GLY A 9 -6.33 -56.92 -26.09
C GLY A 9 -5.47 -55.95 -25.22
N PRO A 10 -4.78 -55.00 -25.83
CA PRO A 10 -3.97 -54.07 -25.08
C PRO A 10 -4.85 -53.35 -24.07
N SER A 11 -4.67 -53.70 -22.77
CA SER A 11 -5.29 -52.97 -21.70
C SER A 11 -4.61 -51.61 -21.64
N ASN A 12 -5.26 -50.62 -22.20
CA ASN A 12 -4.86 -49.24 -21.98
C ASN A 12 -5.02 -48.95 -20.47
N PRO A 13 -3.97 -48.71 -19.72
CA PRO A 13 -4.10 -48.35 -18.34
C PRO A 13 -4.81 -47.00 -18.28
N GLN A 14 -6.06 -47.01 -17.96
CA GLN A 14 -6.85 -45.82 -17.72
C GLN A 14 -6.47 -45.29 -16.32
N ILE A 15 -5.70 -44.19 -16.30
CA ILE A 15 -5.43 -43.50 -15.05
C ILE A 15 -6.68 -42.73 -14.66
N ASN A 16 -7.22 -43.08 -13.50
CA ASN A 16 -8.33 -42.30 -12.96
C ASN A 16 -7.79 -40.96 -12.46
N VAL A 17 -8.09 -39.88 -13.19
CA VAL A 17 -7.63 -38.52 -12.89
C VAL A 17 -8.52 -37.78 -11.88
N THR A 18 -9.62 -38.39 -11.46
CA THR A 18 -10.58 -37.78 -10.52
C THR A 18 -9.92 -37.32 -9.21
N PRO A 19 -9.06 -38.12 -8.53
CA PRO A 19 -8.39 -37.67 -7.33
C PRO A 19 -7.43 -36.50 -7.57
N LEU A 20 -6.80 -36.43 -8.74
CA LEU A 20 -5.92 -35.35 -9.15
C LEU A 20 -6.68 -34.04 -9.36
N ILE A 21 -7.84 -34.11 -10.01
CA ILE A 21 -8.72 -32.95 -10.23
C ILE A 21 -9.23 -32.42 -8.90
N ASP A 22 -9.59 -33.28 -7.97
CA ASP A 22 -10.07 -32.86 -6.63
C ASP A 22 -9.01 -32.10 -5.85
N VAL A 23 -7.78 -32.63 -5.80
CA VAL A 23 -6.64 -31.94 -5.15
C VAL A 23 -6.37 -30.60 -5.83
N LEU A 24 -6.38 -30.54 -7.14
CA LEU A 24 -6.18 -29.28 -7.88
C LEU A 24 -7.26 -28.26 -7.56
N LEU A 25 -8.51 -28.68 -7.52
CA LEU A 25 -9.64 -27.82 -7.19
C LEU A 25 -9.54 -27.25 -5.79
N VAL A 26 -9.20 -28.09 -4.80
CA VAL A 26 -8.97 -27.65 -3.42
C VAL A 26 -7.82 -26.65 -3.33
N LEU A 27 -6.72 -26.90 -4.03
CA LEU A 27 -5.59 -25.98 -4.08
C LEU A 27 -5.98 -24.60 -4.65
N ILE A 28 -6.76 -24.57 -5.73
CA ILE A 28 -7.24 -23.33 -6.33
C ILE A 28 -8.09 -22.53 -5.34
N ILE A 29 -9.02 -23.20 -4.65
CA ILE A 29 -9.87 -22.56 -3.65
C ILE A 29 -9.03 -22.00 -2.51
N VAL A 30 -8.09 -22.78 -1.98
CA VAL A 30 -7.20 -22.34 -0.89
C VAL A 30 -6.37 -21.13 -1.32
N PHE A 31 -5.79 -21.15 -2.53
CA PHE A 31 -5.05 -20.00 -3.05
C PHE A 31 -5.93 -18.77 -3.21
N MET A 32 -7.15 -18.93 -3.70
CA MET A 32 -8.09 -17.82 -3.84
C MET A 32 -8.43 -17.20 -2.48
N VAL A 33 -8.66 -18.03 -1.45
CA VAL A 33 -8.92 -17.55 -0.09
C VAL A 33 -7.70 -16.86 0.50
N VAL A 34 -6.51 -17.45 0.37
CA VAL A 34 -5.27 -16.90 0.89
C VAL A 34 -4.96 -15.56 0.22
N VAL A 35 -5.11 -15.45 -1.10
CA VAL A 35 -4.92 -14.18 -1.84
C VAL A 35 -5.95 -13.14 -1.41
N SER A 36 -7.20 -13.53 -1.17
CA SER A 36 -8.23 -12.62 -0.70
C SER A 36 -7.96 -12.11 0.72
N MET A 37 -7.38 -12.95 1.58
CA MET A 37 -6.99 -12.57 2.95
C MET A 37 -5.67 -11.81 3.00
N SER A 38 -4.80 -12.02 2.03
CA SER A 38 -3.62 -11.19 1.77
C SER A 38 -4.03 -9.86 1.14
N LYS A 39 -4.90 -9.14 1.81
CA LYS A 39 -4.96 -7.70 1.58
C LYS A 39 -3.60 -7.19 2.01
N THR A 40 -2.68 -7.18 1.07
CA THR A 40 -1.48 -6.43 1.18
C THR A 40 -1.90 -5.07 1.69
N LYS A 41 -1.47 -4.73 2.89
CA LYS A 41 -1.35 -3.34 3.30
C LYS A 41 -0.24 -2.75 2.41
N GLY A 42 -0.37 -2.98 1.11
CA GLY A 42 0.41 -2.30 0.11
C GLY A 42 0.02 -0.85 0.23
N LEU A 43 1.00 -0.02 0.33
CA LEU A 43 0.89 1.39 0.08
C LEU A 43 0.10 1.56 -1.22
N VAL A 44 -1.20 1.79 -1.10
CA VAL A 44 -1.96 2.30 -2.23
C VAL A 44 -1.46 3.73 -2.38
N ALA A 45 -0.35 3.89 -3.10
CA ALA A 45 0.04 5.17 -3.59
C ALA A 45 -1.04 5.58 -4.60
N GLN A 46 -2.07 6.23 -4.13
CA GLN A 46 -2.93 7.01 -5.00
C GLN A 46 -2.05 8.18 -5.46
N ILE A 47 -1.42 7.98 -6.61
CA ILE A 47 -0.79 9.07 -7.33
C ILE A 47 -1.96 9.92 -7.83
N PRO A 48 -2.18 11.13 -7.29
CA PRO A 48 -3.12 12.04 -7.92
C PRO A 48 -2.60 12.28 -9.33
N GLN A 49 -3.33 11.82 -10.33
CA GLN A 49 -2.99 12.18 -11.70
C GLN A 49 -3.04 13.71 -11.79
N PRO A 50 -2.03 14.36 -12.39
CA PRO A 50 -2.13 15.77 -12.66
C PRO A 50 -3.33 15.97 -13.60
N THR A 51 -4.45 16.36 -13.04
CA THR A 51 -5.57 16.86 -13.81
C THR A 51 -5.08 18.12 -14.51
N GLN A 52 -4.91 17.99 -15.83
CA GLN A 52 -4.64 19.11 -16.69
C GLN A 52 -5.62 20.24 -16.39
N ASP A 53 -5.05 21.37 -16.07
CA ASP A 53 -5.63 22.70 -16.18
C ASP A 53 -7.11 22.88 -15.78
N ASN A 54 -7.34 22.92 -14.48
CA ASN A 54 -8.40 23.77 -13.96
C ASN A 54 -7.80 24.76 -12.96
N LYS A 55 -7.32 25.87 -13.47
CA LYS A 55 -6.72 26.98 -12.73
C LYS A 55 -7.68 27.71 -11.78
N ASN A 56 -8.89 27.21 -11.52
CA ASN A 56 -9.88 27.96 -10.76
C ASN A 56 -10.83 27.10 -9.88
N GLN A 57 -10.39 25.95 -9.39
CA GLN A 57 -11.08 25.40 -8.23
C GLN A 57 -10.09 25.37 -7.07
N PRO A 58 -10.34 26.11 -6.00
CA PRO A 58 -9.61 25.89 -4.77
C PRO A 58 -9.92 24.45 -4.34
N VAL A 59 -8.94 23.55 -4.50
CA VAL A 59 -8.98 22.25 -3.87
C VAL A 59 -9.29 22.55 -2.41
N PRO A 60 -10.36 21.98 -1.83
CA PRO A 60 -10.64 22.23 -0.43
C PRO A 60 -9.45 21.73 0.37
N VAL A 61 -8.58 22.64 0.75
CA VAL A 61 -7.35 22.44 1.53
C VAL A 61 -7.69 21.83 2.90
N ASP A 62 -8.95 21.84 3.25
CA ASP A 62 -9.49 21.40 4.54
C ASP A 62 -9.58 19.87 4.69
N ARG A 63 -9.41 19.10 3.63
CA ARG A 63 -9.59 17.64 3.72
C ARG A 63 -8.31 16.81 3.64
N THR A 64 -7.25 17.36 3.07
CA THR A 64 -6.01 16.62 2.84
C THR A 64 -4.92 17.12 3.76
N ILE A 65 -4.34 16.24 4.54
CA ILE A 65 -3.17 16.55 5.37
C ILE A 65 -1.91 16.21 4.58
N VAL A 66 -1.11 17.23 4.33
CA VAL A 66 0.18 17.11 3.66
C VAL A 66 1.29 17.44 4.64
N ILE A 67 2.13 16.47 4.92
CA ILE A 67 3.33 16.63 5.74
C ILE A 67 4.49 16.87 4.79
N GLN A 68 5.11 18.04 4.86
CA GLN A 68 6.26 18.39 4.04
C GLN A 68 7.54 18.27 4.86
N VAL A 69 8.50 17.55 4.32
CA VAL A 69 9.86 17.47 4.86
C VAL A 69 10.74 18.36 3.99
N VAL A 70 11.10 19.50 4.52
CA VAL A 70 11.85 20.55 3.80
C VAL A 70 13.30 20.51 4.22
N TRP A 71 14.21 20.57 3.23
CA TRP A 71 15.63 20.64 3.53
C TRP A 71 15.96 21.88 4.37
N SER A 72 16.67 21.64 5.46
CA SER A 72 17.27 22.66 6.28
C SER A 72 18.79 22.75 6.02
N THR A 73 19.51 23.47 6.81
CA THR A 73 20.95 23.61 6.66
C THR A 73 21.68 22.30 6.92
N GLN A 74 22.81 22.08 6.24
CA GLN A 74 23.66 20.91 6.46
C GLN A 74 23.98 20.71 7.97
N GLY A 75 23.69 19.47 8.44
CA GLY A 75 23.97 19.09 9.83
C GLY A 75 22.82 19.28 10.81
N GLN A 76 21.65 19.72 10.33
CA GLN A 76 20.43 19.78 11.16
C GLN A 76 19.35 18.88 10.54
N PRO A 77 18.45 18.33 11.38
CA PRO A 77 17.30 17.58 10.86
C PRO A 77 16.43 18.50 9.99
N PRO A 78 15.81 17.97 8.93
CA PRO A 78 14.96 18.74 8.05
C PRO A 78 13.78 19.35 8.80
N ASP A 79 13.31 20.49 8.32
CA ASP A 79 12.13 21.14 8.87
C ASP A 79 10.86 20.42 8.43
N LEU A 80 9.91 20.30 9.34
CA LEU A 80 8.62 19.71 9.09
C LEU A 80 7.53 20.77 9.00
N LYS A 81 6.63 20.60 8.03
CA LYS A 81 5.45 21.45 7.86
C LYS A 81 4.22 20.59 7.65
N ILE A 82 3.15 20.90 8.35
CA ILE A 82 1.81 20.32 8.11
C ILE A 82 0.95 21.40 7.48
N ASN A 83 0.52 21.18 6.24
CA ASN A 83 -0.29 22.15 5.48
C ASN A 83 0.27 23.59 5.53
N GLN A 84 1.62 23.72 5.39
CA GLN A 84 2.37 24.98 5.42
C GLN A 84 2.64 25.54 6.85
N GLU A 85 2.12 24.94 7.89
CA GLU A 85 2.44 25.30 9.28
C GLU A 85 3.70 24.55 9.74
N ALA A 86 4.69 25.26 10.24
CA ALA A 86 5.93 24.67 10.76
C ALA A 86 5.66 23.89 12.04
N VAL A 87 6.14 22.65 12.12
CA VAL A 87 5.97 21.76 13.27
C VAL A 87 7.32 21.16 13.65
N LYS A 88 7.57 21.02 14.93
CA LYS A 88 8.77 20.34 15.45
C LYS A 88 8.60 18.82 15.38
N TRP A 89 9.71 18.11 15.28
CA TRP A 89 9.73 16.65 15.31
C TRP A 89 9.05 16.05 16.54
N ASP A 90 9.29 16.64 17.71
CA ASP A 90 8.72 16.18 18.98
C ASP A 90 7.20 16.40 19.06
N ASP A 91 6.70 17.41 18.39
CA ASP A 91 5.28 17.78 18.42
C ASP A 91 4.48 17.14 17.28
N LEU A 92 5.15 16.55 16.28
CA LEU A 92 4.53 15.99 15.07
C LEU A 92 3.47 14.94 15.41
N GLN A 93 3.80 13.99 16.27
CA GLN A 93 2.89 12.91 16.68
C GLN A 93 1.64 13.47 17.37
N SER A 94 1.83 14.37 18.33
CA SER A 94 0.72 14.99 19.07
C SER A 94 -0.18 15.81 18.14
N ARG A 95 0.40 16.59 17.25
CA ARG A 95 -0.34 17.40 16.27
C ARG A 95 -1.15 16.54 15.30
N LEU A 96 -0.54 15.49 14.79
CA LEU A 96 -1.24 14.55 13.90
C LEU A 96 -2.37 13.83 14.64
N HIS A 97 -2.12 13.39 15.87
CA HIS A 97 -3.15 12.77 16.69
C HIS A 97 -4.35 13.69 16.90
N ASP A 98 -4.11 14.95 17.26
CA ASP A 98 -5.17 15.94 17.48
C ASP A 98 -5.95 16.23 16.19
N ILE A 99 -5.26 16.35 15.05
CA ILE A 99 -5.90 16.58 13.74
C ILE A 99 -6.79 15.38 13.34
N PHE A 100 -6.30 14.16 13.51
CA PHE A 100 -7.02 12.96 13.10
C PHE A 100 -8.07 12.49 14.11
N LYS A 101 -8.02 12.98 15.35
CA LYS A 101 -9.05 12.71 16.36
C LYS A 101 -10.44 13.19 15.95
N ILE A 102 -10.49 14.26 15.17
CA ILE A 102 -11.74 14.93 14.75
C ILE A 102 -12.17 14.45 13.35
N ARG A 103 -11.29 13.80 12.60
CA ARG A 103 -11.52 13.41 11.21
C ARG A 103 -11.98 11.97 11.06
N ALA A 104 -12.96 11.75 10.18
CA ALA A 104 -13.44 10.42 9.84
C ALA A 104 -12.44 9.67 8.94
N GLU A 105 -11.77 10.37 8.03
CA GLU A 105 -10.75 9.81 7.14
C GLU A 105 -9.35 10.14 7.65
N ARG A 106 -8.57 9.11 7.89
CA ARG A 106 -7.20 9.21 8.42
C ARG A 106 -6.18 8.96 7.32
N ILE A 107 -6.16 9.87 6.37
CA ILE A 107 -5.23 9.82 5.23
C ILE A 107 -4.29 11.02 5.33
N ALA A 108 -2.98 10.75 5.27
CA ALA A 108 -1.95 11.77 5.20
C ALA A 108 -1.07 11.54 3.97
N PHE A 109 -0.57 12.62 3.41
CA PHE A 109 0.41 12.59 2.35
C PHE A 109 1.74 13.15 2.87
N VAL A 110 2.82 12.48 2.56
CA VAL A 110 4.18 12.93 2.92
C VAL A 110 4.89 13.36 1.65
N ARG A 111 5.42 14.56 1.66
CA ARG A 111 6.24 15.13 0.59
C ARG A 111 7.63 15.42 1.12
N GLY A 112 8.64 14.76 0.56
CA GLY A 112 10.04 15.09 0.79
C GLY A 112 10.57 16.03 -0.27
N ASP A 113 11.48 16.92 0.12
CA ASP A 113 12.27 17.70 -0.83
C ASP A 113 13.35 16.82 -1.47
N ASP A 114 13.82 17.19 -2.67
CA ASP A 114 14.78 16.39 -3.44
C ASP A 114 16.12 16.20 -2.71
N ASP A 115 16.49 17.14 -1.86
CA ASP A 115 17.74 17.13 -1.10
C ASP A 115 17.62 16.44 0.29
N VAL A 116 16.44 15.94 0.64
CA VAL A 116 16.18 15.27 1.91
C VAL A 116 16.43 13.78 1.79
N ASP A 117 17.23 13.23 2.70
CA ASP A 117 17.43 11.78 2.78
C ASP A 117 16.11 11.07 3.07
N PHE A 118 15.91 9.96 2.37
CA PHE A 118 14.69 9.15 2.52
C PHE A 118 14.47 8.63 3.94
N GLU A 119 15.54 8.52 4.73
CA GLU A 119 15.48 8.13 6.15
C GLU A 119 14.52 9.04 6.94
N TYR A 120 14.62 10.35 6.76
CA TYR A 120 13.72 11.31 7.43
C TYR A 120 12.26 11.20 6.96
N VAL A 121 12.07 10.89 5.69
CA VAL A 121 10.72 10.64 5.15
C VAL A 121 10.13 9.37 5.77
N ALA A 122 10.93 8.33 5.93
CA ALA A 122 10.53 7.09 6.58
C ALA A 122 10.17 7.31 8.06
N ASP A 123 10.95 8.09 8.79
CA ASP A 123 10.67 8.45 10.18
C ASP A 123 9.34 9.19 10.32
N VAL A 124 9.05 10.12 9.41
CA VAL A 124 7.76 10.83 9.37
C VAL A 124 6.60 9.87 9.12
N ILE A 125 6.77 8.90 8.24
CA ILE A 125 5.75 7.88 7.96
C ILE A 125 5.48 7.03 9.21
N ASP A 126 6.53 6.63 9.93
CA ASP A 126 6.39 5.84 11.14
C ASP A 126 5.68 6.62 12.25
N ILE A 127 6.07 7.88 12.47
CA ILE A 127 5.40 8.78 13.40
C ILE A 127 3.93 8.99 13.03
N ALA A 128 3.63 9.16 11.74
CA ALA A 128 2.26 9.30 11.27
C ALA A 128 1.41 8.06 11.54
N ARG A 129 1.98 6.87 11.36
CA ARG A 129 1.30 5.60 11.67
C ARG A 129 1.05 5.44 13.18
N GLU A 130 2.02 5.80 14.01
CA GLU A 130 1.84 5.79 15.46
C GLU A 130 0.78 6.79 15.94
N ALA A 131 0.65 7.92 15.25
CA ALA A 131 -0.40 8.91 15.50
C ALA A 131 -1.82 8.44 15.10
N GLY A 132 -1.94 7.30 14.43
CA GLY A 132 -3.21 6.71 14.06
C GLY A 132 -3.64 6.98 12.62
N VAL A 133 -2.71 7.30 11.72
CA VAL A 133 -2.99 7.46 10.30
C VAL A 133 -3.15 6.09 9.66
N ASP A 134 -4.28 5.83 9.01
CA ASP A 134 -4.57 4.55 8.38
C ASP A 134 -3.86 4.39 7.04
N ARG A 135 -3.72 5.47 6.29
CA ARG A 135 -3.10 5.49 4.96
C ARG A 135 -2.14 6.65 4.83
N VAL A 136 -0.93 6.35 4.41
CA VAL A 136 0.09 7.36 4.11
C VAL A 136 0.44 7.26 2.64
N GLY A 137 0.26 8.34 1.90
CA GLY A 137 0.66 8.47 0.51
C GLY A 137 1.97 9.27 0.40
N LEU A 138 2.82 8.91 -0.55
CA LEU A 138 4.01 9.67 -0.88
C LEU A 138 3.72 10.57 -2.08
N LEU A 139 4.01 11.86 -1.93
CA LEU A 139 3.97 12.80 -3.04
C LEU A 139 5.38 12.99 -3.56
N THR A 140 5.61 12.56 -4.79
CA THR A 140 6.82 12.88 -5.52
C THR A 140 6.62 14.17 -6.30
N LYS A 141 7.68 14.97 -6.40
CA LYS A 141 7.66 16.15 -7.27
C LYS A 141 7.52 15.64 -8.71
N ALA A 142 6.45 16.02 -9.37
CA ALA A 142 6.34 15.80 -10.80
C ALA A 142 7.42 16.62 -11.50
N GLN A 143 8.29 15.93 -12.24
CA GLN A 143 9.25 16.59 -13.13
C GLN A 143 8.51 17.25 -14.30
#